data_9c6cd2c1b755ae3947591fd944b548da
#
_entry.id   9c6cd2c1b755ae3947591fd944b548da
#
_cell.length_a   1.000
_cell.length_b   1.000
_cell.length_c   1.000
_cell.angle_alpha   90.00
_cell.angle_beta   90.00
_cell.angle_gamma   90.00
#
_symmetry.space_group_name_H-M   'P 1'
#
loop_
_entity.id
_entity.type
_entity.pdbx_description
1 polymer ?
#
loop_
_entity_poly.entity_id
_entity_poly.type
_entity_poly.pdbx_seq_one_letter_code
_entity_poly.pdbx_strand_id
1 'polypeptide(L)'
;MDAMKVGNVYRALNKDNLHLLADVYHRNVVFEDAAHRLEGWQALELYFTNLYENVVDCRFYIHEQYQIDNVGFLTWTMTLQHPKLKKGACVEVKGVSHLKFEAGKVIYHRDYFDLGEMLYENLPLLGGIIRTIKQRLGQ
;
A
#
# COMPACT_ATOMS: atom_id res chain seq x y z
N MET A 1 19.58 -1.87 2.29
CA MET A 1 18.18 -1.44 2.31
C MET A 1 17.67 -1.53 3.74
N ASP A 2 16.92 -0.55 4.18
CA ASP A 2 16.27 -0.51 5.49
C ASP A 2 14.93 0.23 5.36
N ALA A 3 14.18 0.31 6.46
CA ALA A 3 12.86 0.94 6.45
C ALA A 3 12.90 2.39 5.95
N MET A 4 13.93 3.16 6.32
CA MET A 4 14.06 4.55 5.89
C MET A 4 14.24 4.66 4.37
N LYS A 5 15.07 3.83 3.79
CA LYS A 5 15.30 3.82 2.33
C LYS A 5 14.07 3.37 1.56
N VAL A 6 13.36 2.36 2.06
CA VAL A 6 12.07 1.94 1.49
C VAL A 6 11.07 3.10 1.53
N GLY A 7 10.95 3.77 2.67
CA GLY A 7 10.07 4.93 2.82
C GLY A 7 10.41 6.05 1.83
N ASN A 8 11.68 6.32 1.61
CA ASN A 8 12.12 7.34 0.65
C ASN A 8 11.72 6.99 -0.78
N VAL A 9 11.82 5.71 -1.18
CA VAL A 9 11.37 5.28 -2.50
C VAL A 9 9.86 5.47 -2.65
N TYR A 10 9.09 5.07 -1.65
CA TYR A 10 7.62 5.23 -1.70
C TYR A 10 7.19 6.69 -1.72
N ARG A 11 7.87 7.58 -1.01
CA ARG A 11 7.59 9.03 -1.09
C ARG A 11 7.74 9.60 -2.50
N ALA A 12 8.70 9.08 -3.25
CA ALA A 12 9.00 9.54 -4.60
C ALA A 12 8.23 8.80 -5.70
N LEU A 13 7.51 7.72 -5.34
CA LEU A 13 6.94 6.81 -6.30
C LEU A 13 5.83 7.44 -7.13
N ASN A 14 5.90 7.22 -8.46
CA ASN A 14 4.88 7.60 -9.42
C ASN A 14 4.94 6.62 -10.60
N LYS A 15 4.05 6.80 -11.59
CA LYS A 15 3.98 5.90 -12.74
C LYS A 15 5.25 5.88 -13.60
N ASP A 16 6.09 6.89 -13.51
CA ASP A 16 7.28 7.05 -14.38
C ASP A 16 8.55 6.50 -13.73
N ASN A 17 8.52 6.15 -12.45
CA ASN A 17 9.69 5.68 -11.72
C ASN A 17 9.51 4.34 -11.00
N LEU A 18 8.56 3.51 -11.44
CA LEU A 18 8.31 2.19 -10.85
C LEU A 18 9.54 1.28 -10.89
N HIS A 19 10.47 1.52 -11.82
CA HIS A 19 11.72 0.79 -11.90
C HIS A 19 12.58 0.89 -10.64
N LEU A 20 12.40 1.93 -9.82
CA LEU A 20 13.10 2.07 -8.54
C LEU A 20 12.77 0.93 -7.58
N LEU A 21 11.59 0.33 -7.70
CA LEU A 21 11.18 -0.78 -6.84
C LEU A 21 12.00 -2.06 -7.08
N ALA A 22 12.61 -2.22 -8.25
CA ALA A 22 13.48 -3.37 -8.53
C ALA A 22 14.70 -3.42 -7.61
N ASP A 23 15.18 -2.27 -7.13
CA ASP A 23 16.28 -2.18 -6.20
C ASP A 23 15.88 -2.40 -4.74
N VAL A 24 14.57 -2.30 -4.46
CA VAL A 24 14.01 -2.47 -3.11
C VAL A 24 13.74 -3.93 -2.80
N TYR A 25 13.13 -4.65 -3.71
CA TYR A 25 12.57 -5.97 -3.45
C TYR A 25 13.50 -7.10 -3.87
N HIS A 26 13.57 -8.12 -3.01
CA HIS A 26 14.24 -9.38 -3.32
C HIS A 26 13.47 -10.11 -4.42
N ARG A 27 14.16 -10.85 -5.28
CA ARG A 27 13.50 -11.60 -6.37
C ARG A 27 12.47 -12.63 -5.86
N ASN A 28 12.65 -13.12 -4.65
CA ASN A 28 11.77 -14.10 -3.99
C ASN A 28 10.83 -13.45 -2.98
N VAL A 29 10.57 -12.14 -3.08
CA VAL A 29 9.73 -11.42 -2.15
C VAL A 29 8.32 -12.02 -2.06
N VAL A 30 7.77 -12.03 -0.85
CA VAL A 30 6.34 -12.25 -0.62
C VAL A 30 5.71 -10.92 -0.23
N PHE A 31 4.72 -10.51 -0.97
CA PHE A 31 3.94 -9.30 -0.71
C PHE A 31 2.51 -9.68 -0.38
N GLU A 32 1.99 -9.12 0.70
CA GLU A 32 0.61 -9.33 1.12
C GLU A 32 -0.06 -8.00 1.45
N ASP A 33 -1.35 -7.89 1.13
CA ASP A 33 -2.22 -6.86 1.65
C ASP A 33 -3.60 -7.45 1.98
N ALA A 34 -4.59 -6.59 2.28
CA ALA A 34 -5.93 -7.05 2.66
C ALA A 34 -6.65 -7.83 1.54
N ALA A 35 -6.23 -7.69 0.30
CA ALA A 35 -6.89 -8.26 -0.88
C ALA A 35 -6.01 -9.21 -1.68
N HIS A 36 -4.67 -9.16 -1.52
CA HIS A 36 -3.73 -9.84 -2.41
C HIS A 36 -2.60 -10.55 -1.64
N ARG A 37 -2.09 -11.64 -2.24
CA ARG A 37 -0.84 -12.26 -1.86
C ARG A 37 -0.08 -12.59 -3.14
N LEU A 38 1.12 -12.05 -3.26
CA LEU A 38 1.97 -12.20 -4.45
C LEU A 38 3.32 -12.80 -4.07
N GLU A 39 3.84 -13.69 -4.89
CA GLU A 39 5.13 -14.31 -4.70
C GLU A 39 6.06 -13.98 -5.87
N GLY A 40 7.24 -13.46 -5.55
CA GLY A 40 8.27 -13.10 -6.50
C GLY A 40 8.14 -11.68 -7.05
N TRP A 41 9.30 -11.13 -7.41
CA TRP A 41 9.38 -9.76 -7.93
C TRP A 41 8.59 -9.58 -9.22
N GLN A 42 8.60 -10.56 -10.13
CA GLN A 42 7.88 -10.41 -11.40
C GLN A 42 6.38 -10.21 -11.20
N ALA A 43 5.78 -10.98 -10.28
CA ALA A 43 4.35 -10.83 -9.95
C ALA A 43 4.08 -9.46 -9.30
N LEU A 44 4.96 -9.03 -8.41
CA LEU A 44 4.82 -7.74 -7.72
C LEU A 44 4.99 -6.57 -8.69
N GLU A 45 5.96 -6.64 -9.60
CA GLU A 45 6.17 -5.63 -10.64
C GLU A 45 4.92 -5.47 -11.51
N LEU A 46 4.33 -6.58 -11.95
CA LEU A 46 3.10 -6.55 -12.73
C LEU A 46 1.95 -5.93 -11.95
N TYR A 47 1.84 -6.25 -10.67
CA TYR A 47 0.82 -5.68 -9.78
C TYR A 47 0.95 -4.15 -9.67
N PHE A 48 2.14 -3.64 -9.43
CA PHE A 48 2.37 -2.19 -9.37
C PHE A 48 2.11 -1.51 -10.71
N THR A 49 2.55 -2.12 -11.81
CA THR A 49 2.33 -1.59 -13.15
C THR A 49 0.82 -1.45 -13.43
N ASN A 50 0.06 -2.50 -13.15
CA ASN A 50 -1.39 -2.47 -13.35
C ASN A 50 -2.09 -1.47 -12.43
N LEU A 51 -1.65 -1.37 -11.17
CA LEU A 51 -2.20 -0.41 -10.22
C LEU A 51 -2.04 1.03 -10.74
N TYR A 52 -0.83 1.40 -11.14
CA TYR A 52 -0.53 2.77 -11.60
C TYR A 52 -1.13 3.08 -12.96
N GLU A 53 -1.41 2.09 -13.79
CA GLU A 53 -2.15 2.29 -15.04
C GLU A 53 -3.64 2.59 -14.81
N ASN A 54 -4.23 2.02 -13.77
CA ASN A 54 -5.67 2.10 -13.52
C ASN A 54 -6.08 3.24 -12.58
N VAL A 55 -5.14 3.84 -11.87
CA VAL A 55 -5.42 5.00 -11.00
C VAL A 55 -5.08 6.30 -11.71
N VAL A 56 -5.78 7.37 -11.34
CA VAL A 56 -5.45 8.73 -11.79
C VAL A 56 -4.21 9.22 -11.07
N ASP A 57 -4.14 8.99 -9.74
CA ASP A 57 -3.02 9.35 -8.90
C ASP A 57 -2.98 8.44 -7.68
N CYS A 58 -1.75 8.17 -7.21
CA CYS A 58 -1.52 7.40 -5.98
C CYS A 58 -0.24 7.93 -5.34
N ARG A 59 -0.33 8.43 -4.11
CA ARG A 59 0.81 9.00 -3.39
C ARG A 59 0.86 8.47 -1.97
N PHE A 60 2.08 8.28 -1.47
CA PHE A 60 2.35 7.84 -0.12
C PHE A 60 3.01 8.95 0.69
N TYR A 61 2.44 9.23 1.85
CA TYR A 61 3.02 10.09 2.88
C TYR A 61 3.51 9.18 3.99
N ILE A 62 4.83 9.08 4.17
CA ILE A 62 5.44 8.22 5.18
C ILE A 62 5.61 9.06 6.46
N HIS A 63 5.02 8.61 7.55
CA HIS A 63 5.03 9.34 8.83
C HIS A 63 6.17 8.89 9.73
N GLU A 64 6.27 7.58 9.97
CA GLU A 64 7.24 7.01 10.89
C GLU A 64 7.92 5.81 10.26
N GLN A 65 9.20 5.62 10.58
CA GLN A 65 9.99 4.49 10.11
C GLN A 65 10.74 3.89 11.28
N TYR A 66 10.60 2.60 11.46
CA TYR A 66 11.26 1.86 12.53
C TYR A 66 12.03 0.69 11.95
N GLN A 67 13.25 0.49 12.45
CA GLN A 67 14.09 -0.64 12.05
C GLN A 67 14.64 -1.31 13.29
N ILE A 68 14.40 -2.63 13.41
CA ILE A 68 14.92 -3.48 14.47
C ILE A 68 15.53 -4.70 13.80
N ASP A 69 16.86 -4.80 13.79
CA ASP A 69 17.60 -5.85 13.09
C ASP A 69 17.15 -5.95 11.63
N ASN A 70 16.61 -7.08 11.20
CA ASN A 70 16.15 -7.30 9.83
C ASN A 70 14.63 -7.06 9.65
N VAL A 71 14.00 -6.37 10.58
CA VAL A 71 12.56 -6.07 10.53
C VAL A 71 12.35 -4.57 10.52
N GLY A 72 11.48 -4.09 9.66
CA GLY A 72 11.13 -2.68 9.60
C GLY A 72 9.63 -2.45 9.57
N PHE A 73 9.22 -1.27 10.01
CA PHE A 73 7.83 -0.82 9.97
C PHE A 73 7.76 0.59 9.41
N LEU A 74 6.77 0.83 8.57
CA LEU A 74 6.43 2.17 8.06
C LEU A 74 4.99 2.46 8.43
N THR A 75 4.72 3.65 8.96
CA THR A 75 3.35 4.16 9.05
C THR A 75 3.15 5.18 7.94
N TRP A 76 2.00 5.12 7.28
CA TRP A 76 1.76 5.95 6.11
C TRP A 76 0.30 6.32 5.94
N THR A 77 0.09 7.39 5.15
CA THR A 77 -1.19 7.72 4.55
C THR A 77 -1.02 7.66 3.04
N MET A 78 -1.87 6.90 2.38
CA MET A 78 -1.95 6.84 0.93
C MET A 78 -3.12 7.70 0.46
N THR A 79 -2.88 8.58 -0.51
CA THR A 79 -3.96 9.26 -1.22
C THR A 79 -4.13 8.57 -2.56
N LEU A 80 -5.35 8.14 -2.83
CA LEU A 80 -5.70 7.37 -4.03
C LEU A 80 -6.82 8.10 -4.77
N GLN A 81 -6.62 8.32 -6.06
CA GLN A 81 -7.67 8.82 -6.95
C GLN A 81 -7.94 7.78 -8.02
N HIS A 82 -9.15 7.22 -8.01
CA HIS A 82 -9.59 6.20 -8.96
C HIS A 82 -10.98 6.60 -9.49
N PRO A 83 -11.23 6.48 -10.82
CA PRO A 83 -12.50 6.91 -11.41
C PRO A 83 -13.74 6.25 -10.77
N LYS A 84 -13.59 5.03 -10.26
CA LYS A 84 -14.69 4.25 -9.67
C LYS A 84 -14.89 4.45 -8.18
N LEU A 85 -14.01 5.23 -7.51
CA LEU A 85 -14.10 5.48 -6.07
C LEU A 85 -14.47 6.93 -5.82
N LYS A 86 -15.46 7.16 -4.96
CA LYS A 86 -15.90 8.50 -4.52
C LYS A 86 -16.12 9.46 -5.70
N LYS A 87 -16.70 8.95 -6.80
CA LYS A 87 -16.93 9.71 -8.05
C LYS A 87 -15.67 10.37 -8.62
N GLY A 88 -14.51 9.73 -8.45
CA GLY A 88 -13.22 10.24 -8.93
C GLY A 88 -12.51 11.22 -8.00
N ALA A 89 -13.06 11.50 -6.83
CA ALA A 89 -12.36 12.33 -5.82
C ALA A 89 -11.27 11.53 -5.11
N CYS A 90 -10.34 12.22 -4.45
CA CYS A 90 -9.28 11.57 -3.69
C CYS A 90 -9.81 10.83 -2.47
N VAL A 91 -9.28 9.65 -2.23
CA VAL A 91 -9.55 8.82 -1.04
C VAL A 91 -8.27 8.73 -0.23
N GLU A 92 -8.35 8.93 1.08
CA GLU A 92 -7.24 8.72 1.99
C GLU A 92 -7.37 7.37 2.69
N VAL A 93 -6.24 6.64 2.75
CA VAL A 93 -6.14 5.36 3.45
C VAL A 93 -4.91 5.40 4.33
N LYS A 94 -5.09 5.08 5.62
CA LYS A 94 -4.00 4.98 6.58
C LYS A 94 -3.60 3.53 6.75
N GLY A 95 -2.30 3.28 6.83
CA GLY A 95 -1.81 1.93 6.94
C GLY A 95 -0.44 1.82 7.58
N VAL A 96 -0.03 0.58 7.74
CA VAL A 96 1.27 0.19 8.28
C VAL A 96 1.85 -0.91 7.40
N SER A 97 3.11 -0.77 7.02
CA SER A 97 3.85 -1.83 6.33
C SER A 97 4.76 -2.54 7.31
N HIS A 98 4.70 -3.86 7.31
CA HIS A 98 5.62 -4.73 8.02
C HIS A 98 6.61 -5.30 7.00
N LEU A 99 7.90 -5.04 7.18
CA LEU A 99 8.96 -5.41 6.25
C LEU A 99 9.94 -6.36 6.91
N LYS A 100 10.41 -7.36 6.15
CA LYS A 100 11.55 -8.18 6.54
C LYS A 100 12.61 -8.07 5.45
N PHE A 101 13.88 -8.00 5.86
CA PHE A 101 15.01 -7.80 4.95
C PHE A 101 15.89 -9.03 4.90
N GLU A 102 16.40 -9.36 3.71
CA GLU A 102 17.38 -10.41 3.47
C GLU A 102 18.28 -9.99 2.31
N ALA A 103 19.59 -10.22 2.45
CA ALA A 103 20.58 -9.88 1.42
C ALA A 103 20.47 -8.43 0.92
N GLY A 104 20.14 -7.50 1.82
CA GLY A 104 20.05 -6.08 1.51
C GLY A 104 18.78 -5.68 0.77
N LYS A 105 17.75 -6.53 0.72
CA LYS A 105 16.48 -6.25 0.04
C LYS A 105 15.30 -6.71 0.86
N VAL A 106 14.11 -6.22 0.52
CA VAL A 106 12.85 -6.63 1.18
C VAL A 106 12.47 -8.01 0.66
N ILE A 107 12.46 -9.00 1.55
CA ILE A 107 12.02 -10.37 1.25
C ILE A 107 10.57 -10.62 1.63
N TYR A 108 10.03 -9.83 2.55
CA TYR A 108 8.63 -9.89 2.97
C TYR A 108 8.08 -8.48 3.18
N HIS A 109 6.87 -8.21 2.66
CA HIS A 109 6.18 -6.94 2.80
C HIS A 109 4.70 -7.22 3.03
N ARG A 110 4.19 -6.85 4.20
CA ARG A 110 2.75 -6.93 4.52
C ARG A 110 2.21 -5.53 4.80
N ASP A 111 1.17 -5.15 4.05
CA ASP A 111 0.44 -3.91 4.30
C ASP A 111 -0.83 -4.20 5.09
N TYR A 112 -1.01 -3.47 6.18
CA TYR A 112 -2.21 -3.48 7.00
C TYR A 112 -2.96 -2.18 6.81
N PHE A 113 -4.17 -2.25 6.29
CA PHE A 113 -5.06 -1.10 6.14
C PHE A 113 -6.51 -1.57 6.12
N ASP A 114 -7.45 -0.63 6.32
CA ASP A 114 -8.87 -0.94 6.29
C ASP A 114 -9.37 -0.97 4.84
N LEU A 115 -9.55 -2.19 4.29
CA LEU A 115 -10.06 -2.38 2.94
C LEU A 115 -11.51 -1.87 2.80
N GLY A 116 -12.31 -2.00 3.85
CA GLY A 116 -13.67 -1.47 3.89
C GLY A 116 -13.68 0.05 3.73
N GLU A 117 -12.80 0.73 4.47
CA GLU A 117 -12.64 2.18 4.35
C GLU A 117 -12.17 2.60 2.95
N MET A 118 -11.19 1.87 2.39
CA MET A 118 -10.65 2.19 1.08
C MET A 118 -11.67 2.00 -0.05
N LEU A 119 -12.40 0.88 -0.05
CA LEU A 119 -13.27 0.49 -1.15
C LEU A 119 -14.75 0.75 -0.83
N TYR A 120 -15.26 0.05 0.18
CA TYR A 120 -16.71 -0.07 0.36
C TYR A 120 -17.37 1.19 0.90
N GLU A 121 -16.68 1.92 1.78
CA GLU A 121 -17.20 3.18 2.34
C GLU A 121 -17.20 4.32 1.32
N ASN A 122 -16.41 4.20 0.25
CA ASN A 122 -16.30 5.19 -0.82
C ASN A 122 -17.11 4.83 -2.07
N LEU A 123 -17.89 3.77 -2.01
CA LEU A 123 -18.87 3.44 -3.05
C LEU A 123 -20.23 4.03 -2.70
N PRO A 124 -20.98 4.59 -3.68
CA PRO A 124 -22.32 5.10 -3.43
C PRO A 124 -23.21 4.00 -2.84
N LEU A 125 -24.08 4.33 -1.91
CA LEU A 125 -25.05 3.43 -1.28
C LEU A 125 -24.38 2.37 -0.38
N LEU A 126 -23.49 1.53 -0.91
CA LEU A 126 -22.78 0.51 -0.14
C LEU A 126 -21.92 1.13 0.97
N GLY A 127 -21.25 2.25 0.71
CA GLY A 127 -20.47 2.97 1.69
C GLY A 127 -21.28 3.39 2.90
N GLY A 128 -22.50 3.88 2.68
CA GLY A 128 -23.42 4.25 3.77
C GLY A 128 -23.80 3.07 4.65
N ILE A 129 -24.06 1.92 4.05
CA ILE A 129 -24.41 0.69 4.77
C ILE A 129 -23.23 0.22 5.63
N ILE A 130 -22.04 0.19 5.06
CA ILE A 130 -20.82 -0.22 5.78
C ILE A 130 -20.53 0.71 6.97
N ARG A 131 -20.61 2.02 6.78
CA ARG A 131 -20.42 2.99 7.88
C ARG A 131 -21.43 2.80 8.99
N THR A 132 -22.69 2.53 8.65
CA THR A 132 -23.76 2.28 9.63
C THR A 132 -23.46 1.03 10.46
N ILE A 133 -23.00 -0.05 9.83
CA ILE A 133 -22.64 -1.29 10.53
C ILE A 133 -21.48 -1.03 11.49
N LYS A 134 -20.44 -0.34 11.04
CA LYS A 134 -19.25 -0.02 11.87
C LYS A 134 -19.65 0.83 13.08
N GLN A 135 -20.53 1.80 12.92
CA GLN A 135 -21.02 2.62 14.03
C GLN A 135 -21.77 1.77 15.07
N ARG A 136 -22.61 0.84 14.63
CA ARG A 136 -23.34 -0.06 15.53
C ARG A 136 -22.43 -0.99 16.31
N LEU A 137 -21.32 -1.43 15.71
CA LEU A 137 -20.34 -2.26 16.39
C LEU A 137 -19.60 -1.51 17.50
N GLY A 138 -19.52 -0.19 17.41
CA GLY A 138 -18.90 0.66 18.42
C GLY A 138 -19.80 1.01 19.59
N GLN A 139 -21.04 0.61 19.55
CA GLN A 139 -22.02 0.80 20.64
C GLN A 139 -22.10 -0.46 21.56
#